data_bb4d10cdd3e41dc907c2f413112ac7f6
#
_entry.id   bb4d10cdd3e41dc907c2f413112ac7f6
#
_cell.length_a   1.000
_cell.length_b   1.000
_cell.length_c   1.000
_cell.angle_alpha   90.00
_cell.angle_beta   90.00
_cell.angle_gamma   90.00
#
_symmetry.space_group_name_H-M   'P 1'
#
loop_
_entity.id
_entity.type
_entity.pdbx_description
1 polymer ?
#
loop_
_entity_poly.entity_id
_entity_poly.type
_entity_poly.pdbx_seq_one_letter_code
_entity_poly.pdbx_strand_id
1 'polypeptide(L)'
;PGYYRVQSDTEKPFLNKVRTPHPFSMFDKARMPHQLSFNAPDDNNPTGQWAFSTVNWNLRTTGTDTSNPGPKLFENGKQSEIKALGYFRNRMWMAGEDKVFSSKLNDITNFFLDDAASITDEDPIDVTCSYNKYTEVINLTPFENNLFVNTGSDVQFTISGSDNLISPFTAEVSPSSFYSTAPLIKPILLGSQIYFFDSKRLYVYFNDKTVSMNNAVEVSYHCPDFLPEKYSTSTVVPSFDTILFNNRQNKKEVFCYTNRYSGEQVIQNAFFKYVYDRDVVAMNSYDSNIYFITTTSDESRTIHHIQKQVFQEKDFSVPLLDNSFTKFSSAVYSPADDSTQFTFDGYYNPTIDTIVVDGESLAIQSFGTGITASTVTVQGKYDTANSVYVGTKYTTKIQLSPIFYRDQGGNVIDGILSL
;
A
#
# COMPACT_ATOMS: atom_id res chain seq x y z
N PRO A 1 34.74 1.94 -9.32
CA PRO A 1 36.14 2.36 -9.53
C PRO A 1 36.98 1.13 -9.85
N GLY A 2 37.69 1.19 -10.96
CA GLY A 2 38.54 0.09 -11.38
C GLY A 2 39.96 0.34 -10.89
N TYR A 3 40.62 -0.72 -10.39
CA TYR A 3 42.03 -0.67 -10.09
C TYR A 3 42.85 -0.91 -11.34
N TYR A 4 43.98 -0.22 -11.45
CA TYR A 4 44.94 -0.42 -12.52
C TYR A 4 46.17 -1.11 -11.92
N ARG A 5 46.57 -2.21 -12.51
CA ARG A 5 47.85 -2.86 -12.19
C ARG A 5 48.86 -2.47 -13.29
N VAL A 6 50.00 -1.98 -12.88
CA VAL A 6 51.11 -1.81 -13.77
C VAL A 6 51.68 -3.20 -14.07
N GLN A 7 51.53 -3.67 -15.30
CA GLN A 7 52.19 -4.86 -15.74
C GLN A 7 53.44 -4.43 -16.51
N SER A 8 54.61 -4.68 -15.95
CA SER A 8 55.90 -4.44 -16.62
C SER A 8 56.18 -5.64 -17.52
N ASP A 9 55.99 -5.46 -18.80
CA ASP A 9 56.75 -6.26 -19.75
C ASP A 9 58.06 -5.52 -20.04
N THR A 10 59.12 -6.24 -20.27
CA THR A 10 60.49 -5.71 -20.27
C THR A 10 60.73 -4.65 -21.36
N GLU A 11 59.82 -4.38 -22.24
CA GLU A 11 59.95 -3.39 -23.30
C GLU A 11 58.91 -2.27 -23.37
N LYS A 12 57.74 -2.42 -22.75
CA LYS A 12 56.68 -1.35 -22.70
C LYS A 12 55.74 -1.51 -21.50
N PRO A 13 55.90 -0.69 -20.46
CA PRO A 13 54.93 -0.68 -19.38
C PRO A 13 53.57 -0.21 -19.89
N PHE A 14 52.55 -1.02 -19.73
CA PHE A 14 51.16 -0.62 -20.04
C PHE A 14 50.26 -0.83 -18.81
N LEU A 15 49.28 0.05 -18.69
CA LEU A 15 48.26 -0.03 -17.66
C LEU A 15 47.10 -0.89 -18.17
N ASN A 16 47.01 -2.12 -17.68
CA ASN A 16 45.84 -2.94 -17.89
C ASN A 16 44.80 -2.65 -16.81
N LYS A 17 43.60 -2.31 -17.23
CA LYS A 17 42.47 -2.24 -16.34
C LYS A 17 42.09 -3.65 -15.92
N VAL A 18 42.63 -4.07 -14.80
CA VAL A 18 42.19 -5.31 -14.16
C VAL A 18 40.86 -5.01 -13.47
N ARG A 19 39.79 -5.59 -13.97
CA ARG A 19 38.56 -5.71 -13.20
C ARG A 19 38.78 -6.76 -12.10
N THR A 20 39.45 -6.36 -11.05
CA THR A 20 39.31 -7.10 -9.80
C THR A 20 37.90 -6.83 -9.31
N PRO A 21 37.11 -7.83 -8.98
CA PRO A 21 35.86 -7.61 -8.27
C PRO A 21 36.19 -6.76 -7.06
N HIS A 22 35.55 -5.62 -6.93
CA HIS A 22 35.69 -4.78 -5.75
C HIS A 22 35.16 -5.57 -4.57
N PRO A 23 35.92 -5.79 -3.51
CA PRO A 23 35.40 -6.51 -2.36
C PRO A 23 34.14 -5.80 -1.85
N PHE A 24 33.03 -6.53 -1.77
CA PHE A 24 31.78 -5.97 -1.26
C PHE A 24 31.84 -5.95 0.29
N SER A 25 32.33 -4.88 0.84
CA SER A 25 32.50 -4.71 2.31
C SER A 25 31.55 -3.69 2.90
N MET A 26 30.77 -2.99 2.08
CA MET A 26 29.82 -1.96 2.52
C MET A 26 28.79 -1.66 1.45
N PHE A 27 27.63 -1.21 1.90
CA PHE A 27 26.60 -0.68 1.01
C PHE A 27 26.88 0.77 0.62
N ASP A 28 26.57 1.12 -0.63
CA ASP A 28 26.55 2.51 -1.07
C ASP A 28 25.29 3.20 -0.50
N LYS A 29 25.49 4.07 0.48
CA LYS A 29 24.40 4.78 1.17
C LYS A 29 23.50 5.57 0.24
N ALA A 30 24.00 6.05 -0.89
CA ALA A 30 23.24 6.84 -1.84
C ALA A 30 22.27 5.98 -2.67
N ARG A 31 22.49 4.67 -2.76
CA ARG A 31 21.69 3.73 -3.57
C ARG A 31 20.83 2.79 -2.74
N MET A 32 21.15 2.63 -1.47
CA MET A 32 20.39 1.81 -0.54
C MET A 32 19.14 2.54 -0.07
N PRO A 33 18.16 1.83 0.50
CA PRO A 33 16.98 2.45 1.08
C PRO A 33 17.32 3.56 2.06
N HIS A 34 16.57 4.65 2.00
CA HIS A 34 16.68 5.79 2.87
C HIS A 34 15.65 5.70 3.99
N GLN A 35 15.86 6.45 5.05
CA GLN A 35 14.88 6.57 6.12
C GLN A 35 14.16 7.91 6.09
N LEU A 36 12.88 7.87 6.42
CA LEU A 36 12.08 9.04 6.74
C LEU A 36 11.80 9.00 8.24
N SER A 37 12.32 9.96 8.99
CA SER A 37 12.12 10.09 10.43
C SER A 37 11.32 11.33 10.78
N PHE A 38 10.49 11.22 11.80
CA PHE A 38 9.79 12.36 12.34
C PHE A 38 10.50 12.85 13.61
N ASN A 39 10.99 14.08 13.56
CA ASN A 39 11.54 14.76 14.73
C ASN A 39 10.35 15.40 15.46
N ALA A 40 10.13 14.98 16.70
CA ALA A 40 9.04 15.50 17.53
C ALA A 40 9.12 17.03 17.68
N PRO A 41 7.99 17.68 17.96
CA PRO A 41 7.98 19.11 18.25
C PRO A 41 8.95 19.46 19.38
N ASP A 42 9.67 20.57 19.21
CA ASP A 42 10.54 21.18 20.20
C ASP A 42 10.33 22.72 20.22
N ASP A 43 11.05 23.43 21.09
CA ASP A 43 10.90 24.90 21.25
C ASP A 43 11.23 25.67 19.96
N ASN A 44 12.05 25.11 19.06
CA ASN A 44 12.43 25.72 17.79
C ASN A 44 11.51 25.31 16.63
N ASN A 45 10.80 24.18 16.78
CA ASN A 45 9.89 23.63 15.77
C ASN A 45 8.63 23.04 16.42
N PRO A 46 7.63 23.87 16.78
CA PRO A 46 6.46 23.44 17.53
C PRO A 46 5.53 22.47 16.78
N THR A 47 5.72 22.30 15.48
CA THR A 47 4.92 21.35 14.66
C THR A 47 5.64 20.02 14.40
N GLY A 48 6.91 19.91 14.78
CA GLY A 48 7.79 18.81 14.40
C GLY A 48 8.18 18.86 12.92
N GLN A 49 9.12 18.01 12.53
CA GLN A 49 9.64 18.00 11.16
C GLN A 49 9.96 16.58 10.69
N TRP A 50 9.60 16.28 9.45
CA TRP A 50 10.05 15.09 8.77
C TRP A 50 11.44 15.30 8.17
N ALA A 51 12.35 14.37 8.45
CA ALA A 51 13.71 14.36 7.91
C ALA A 51 13.89 13.12 7.03
N PHE A 52 14.31 13.34 5.78
CA PHE A 52 14.68 12.29 4.85
C PHE A 52 16.21 12.18 4.80
N SER A 53 16.75 11.02 5.11
CA SER A 53 18.19 10.81 5.23
C SER A 53 18.65 9.42 4.78
N THR A 54 19.93 9.29 4.51
CA THR A 54 20.57 8.00 4.28
C THR A 54 20.67 7.21 5.58
N VAL A 55 20.63 5.88 5.48
CA VAL A 55 20.87 4.97 6.61
C VAL A 55 22.37 4.68 6.73
N ASN A 56 22.86 4.59 7.97
CA ASN A 56 24.23 4.14 8.25
C ASN A 56 24.26 2.61 8.30
N TRP A 57 24.51 2.00 7.14
CA TRP A 57 24.65 0.55 7.01
C TRP A 57 25.96 0.09 7.63
N ASN A 58 25.96 -1.03 8.34
CA ASN A 58 27.15 -1.58 8.96
C ASN A 58 28.14 -2.05 7.90
N LEU A 59 29.42 -1.92 8.23
CA LEU A 59 30.53 -2.41 7.41
C LEU A 59 30.83 -3.86 7.76
N ARG A 60 31.36 -4.62 6.82
CA ARG A 60 31.96 -5.91 7.14
C ARG A 60 33.21 -5.69 7.99
N THR A 61 33.20 -6.23 9.20
CA THR A 61 34.30 -6.08 10.17
C THR A 61 35.22 -7.28 10.20
N THR A 62 34.74 -8.45 9.77
CA THR A 62 35.47 -9.72 9.82
C THR A 62 35.39 -10.45 8.51
N GLY A 63 36.42 -11.28 8.20
CA GLY A 63 36.42 -12.15 7.03
C GLY A 63 36.71 -11.44 5.68
N THR A 64 36.47 -12.16 4.64
CA THR A 64 36.69 -11.77 3.23
C THR A 64 35.40 -11.96 2.42
N ASP A 65 35.44 -11.64 1.13
CA ASP A 65 34.31 -11.91 0.20
C ASP A 65 33.96 -13.41 0.09
N THR A 66 34.89 -14.29 0.48
CA THR A 66 34.65 -15.74 0.48
C THR A 66 34.10 -16.24 1.83
N SER A 67 34.61 -15.73 2.96
CA SER A 67 34.25 -16.24 4.29
C SER A 67 33.13 -15.42 4.96
N ASN A 68 32.90 -14.18 4.54
CA ASN A 68 31.81 -13.32 4.99
C ASN A 68 31.30 -12.50 3.78
N PRO A 69 30.68 -13.16 2.80
CA PRO A 69 30.19 -12.48 1.61
C PRO A 69 29.06 -11.50 1.97
N GLY A 70 28.94 -10.45 1.17
CA GLY A 70 27.70 -9.66 1.17
C GLY A 70 26.55 -10.43 0.54
N PRO A 71 25.33 -9.86 0.57
CA PRO A 71 24.17 -10.51 -0.02
C PRO A 71 24.38 -10.86 -1.49
N LYS A 72 23.94 -12.06 -1.90
CA LYS A 72 24.09 -12.60 -3.27
C LYS A 72 23.52 -11.68 -4.35
N LEU A 73 22.52 -10.85 -4.00
CA LEU A 73 21.99 -9.85 -4.93
C LEU A 73 23.05 -8.89 -5.44
N PHE A 74 24.10 -8.61 -4.65
CA PHE A 74 25.20 -7.70 -4.98
C PHE A 74 26.52 -8.42 -5.22
N GLU A 75 26.47 -9.72 -5.36
CA GLU A 75 27.67 -10.53 -5.60
C GLU A 75 28.44 -10.06 -6.83
N ASN A 76 29.76 -10.11 -6.75
CA ASN A 76 30.69 -9.67 -7.80
C ASN A 76 30.56 -8.17 -8.19
N GLY A 77 30.08 -7.32 -7.27
CA GLY A 77 29.88 -5.90 -7.51
C GLY A 77 28.72 -5.59 -8.45
N LYS A 78 27.78 -6.52 -8.62
CA LYS A 78 26.57 -6.34 -9.38
C LYS A 78 25.75 -5.19 -8.79
N GLN A 79 25.26 -4.31 -9.67
CA GLN A 79 24.37 -3.21 -9.26
C GLN A 79 22.93 -3.64 -9.53
N SER A 80 22.37 -4.43 -8.63
CA SER A 80 21.00 -4.90 -8.71
C SER A 80 20.06 -3.99 -7.94
N GLU A 81 18.81 -3.94 -8.36
CA GLU A 81 17.78 -3.14 -7.72
C GLU A 81 17.11 -3.92 -6.59
N ILE A 82 16.87 -3.25 -5.47
CA ILE A 82 15.98 -3.74 -4.41
C ILE A 82 14.54 -3.44 -4.86
N LYS A 83 13.72 -4.47 -5.01
CA LYS A 83 12.32 -4.39 -5.42
C LYS A 83 11.36 -4.44 -4.23
N ALA A 84 11.74 -5.15 -3.17
CA ALA A 84 10.89 -5.33 -2.00
C ALA A 84 11.66 -5.11 -0.70
N LEU A 85 10.94 -4.54 0.27
CA LEU A 85 11.36 -4.36 1.65
C LEU A 85 10.28 -4.92 2.57
N GLY A 86 10.69 -5.61 3.62
CA GLY A 86 9.81 -6.12 4.66
C GLY A 86 10.49 -6.13 6.03
N TYR A 87 9.71 -6.05 7.09
CA TYR A 87 10.17 -6.29 8.45
C TYR A 87 9.44 -7.51 9.00
N PHE A 88 10.19 -8.53 9.38
CA PHE A 88 9.61 -9.75 9.88
C PHE A 88 10.58 -10.44 10.83
N ARG A 89 10.07 -10.86 11.99
CA ARG A 89 10.84 -11.55 13.04
C ARG A 89 12.14 -10.83 13.41
N ASN A 90 12.02 -9.55 13.72
CA ASN A 90 13.13 -8.67 14.14
C ASN A 90 14.29 -8.59 13.15
N ARG A 91 14.01 -8.86 11.88
CA ARG A 91 14.96 -8.71 10.77
C ARG A 91 14.37 -7.79 9.70
N MET A 92 15.20 -6.98 9.09
CA MET A 92 14.88 -6.31 7.84
C MET A 92 15.14 -7.26 6.69
N TRP A 93 14.11 -7.49 5.88
CA TRP A 93 14.20 -8.31 4.68
C TRP A 93 14.22 -7.44 3.45
N MET A 94 15.09 -7.78 2.52
CA MET A 94 15.20 -7.13 1.22
C MET A 94 15.19 -8.18 0.12
N ALA A 95 14.63 -7.82 -1.03
CA ALA A 95 14.61 -8.69 -2.18
C ALA A 95 14.79 -7.92 -3.50
N GLY A 96 15.36 -8.61 -4.46
CA GLY A 96 15.49 -8.19 -5.83
C GLY A 96 15.91 -9.37 -6.70
N GLU A 97 15.56 -9.34 -7.98
CA GLU A 97 15.74 -10.50 -8.85
C GLU A 97 15.12 -11.75 -8.20
N ASP A 98 15.83 -12.86 -8.16
CA ASP A 98 15.42 -14.10 -7.48
C ASP A 98 16.02 -14.25 -6.07
N LYS A 99 16.62 -13.19 -5.52
CA LYS A 99 17.30 -13.22 -4.22
C LYS A 99 16.46 -12.56 -3.14
N VAL A 100 16.43 -13.20 -1.96
CA VAL A 100 15.84 -12.64 -0.74
C VAL A 100 16.87 -12.78 0.38
N PHE A 101 17.14 -11.68 1.06
CA PHE A 101 18.12 -11.66 2.15
C PHE A 101 17.63 -10.83 3.32
N SER A 102 18.10 -11.14 4.51
CA SER A 102 17.74 -10.43 5.72
C SER A 102 18.94 -9.87 6.45
N SER A 103 18.69 -8.86 7.26
CA SER A 103 19.65 -8.38 8.24
C SER A 103 19.90 -9.42 9.34
N LYS A 104 20.91 -9.16 10.16
CA LYS A 104 21.10 -9.83 11.45
C LYS A 104 19.86 -9.63 12.33
N LEU A 105 19.60 -10.57 13.23
CA LEU A 105 18.51 -10.49 14.20
C LEU A 105 18.72 -9.26 15.13
N ASN A 106 17.68 -8.45 15.31
CA ASN A 106 17.68 -7.21 16.12
C ASN A 106 18.66 -6.11 15.66
N ASP A 107 19.37 -6.30 14.53
CA ASP A 107 20.20 -5.26 13.92
C ASP A 107 19.85 -5.12 12.43
N ILE A 108 18.92 -4.22 12.15
CA ILE A 108 18.37 -4.02 10.80
C ILE A 108 19.36 -3.41 9.81
N THR A 109 20.52 -2.95 10.28
CA THR A 109 21.55 -2.31 9.45
C THR A 109 22.73 -3.22 9.15
N ASN A 110 22.83 -4.38 9.82
CA ASN A 110 23.92 -5.34 9.64
C ASN A 110 23.50 -6.51 8.73
N PHE A 111 24.21 -6.68 7.63
CA PHE A 111 24.02 -7.78 6.65
C PHE A 111 25.29 -8.62 6.48
N PHE A 112 26.19 -8.58 7.46
CA PHE A 112 27.42 -9.35 7.49
C PHE A 112 27.49 -10.20 8.75
N LEU A 113 28.25 -11.29 8.68
CA LEU A 113 28.54 -12.13 9.83
C LEU A 113 29.40 -11.34 10.85
N ASP A 114 29.12 -11.53 12.13
CA ASP A 114 29.97 -10.99 13.19
C ASP A 114 31.28 -11.78 13.31
N ASP A 115 31.22 -13.08 13.10
CA ASP A 115 32.38 -13.98 13.04
C ASP A 115 32.39 -14.78 11.73
N ALA A 116 33.39 -14.55 10.91
CA ALA A 116 33.55 -15.26 9.64
C ALA A 116 33.90 -16.78 9.78
N ALA A 117 34.25 -17.22 10.98
CA ALA A 117 34.58 -18.63 11.26
C ALA A 117 33.40 -19.43 11.82
N SER A 118 32.36 -18.76 12.35
CA SER A 118 31.23 -19.43 13.01
C SER A 118 29.92 -18.72 12.68
N ILE A 119 28.99 -19.42 12.04
CA ILE A 119 27.65 -18.91 11.76
C ILE A 119 26.74 -19.24 12.94
N THR A 120 25.88 -18.31 13.30
CA THR A 120 24.89 -18.44 14.38
C THR A 120 23.46 -18.23 13.85
N ASP A 121 22.45 -18.57 14.65
CA ASP A 121 21.05 -18.35 14.30
C ASP A 121 20.67 -16.87 14.17
N GLU A 122 21.45 -15.97 14.74
CA GLU A 122 21.24 -14.54 14.67
C GLU A 122 21.75 -13.90 13.38
N ASP A 123 22.66 -14.56 12.68
CA ASP A 123 23.34 -14.03 11.51
C ASP A 123 22.40 -13.78 10.32
N PRO A 124 22.80 -12.95 9.35
CA PRO A 124 22.01 -12.66 8.16
C PRO A 124 21.64 -13.90 7.35
N ILE A 125 20.47 -13.90 6.77
CA ILE A 125 19.94 -14.99 5.93
C ILE A 125 19.99 -14.54 4.47
N ASP A 126 20.39 -15.44 3.57
CA ASP A 126 20.45 -15.20 2.13
C ASP A 126 19.96 -16.43 1.37
N VAL A 127 18.81 -16.33 0.75
CA VAL A 127 18.14 -17.43 0.05
C VAL A 127 17.78 -17.04 -1.40
N THR A 128 17.54 -18.06 -2.21
CA THR A 128 17.20 -17.89 -3.62
C THR A 128 15.82 -18.48 -3.89
N CYS A 129 14.91 -17.69 -4.46
CA CYS A 129 13.59 -18.11 -4.90
C CYS A 129 13.69 -18.61 -6.34
N SER A 130 13.95 -19.89 -6.53
CA SER A 130 14.14 -20.52 -7.84
C SER A 130 13.08 -21.59 -8.11
N TYR A 131 12.55 -21.58 -9.31
CA TYR A 131 11.66 -22.60 -9.84
C TYR A 131 12.03 -22.91 -11.30
N ASN A 132 11.17 -23.53 -12.08
CA ASN A 132 11.46 -23.96 -13.46
C ASN A 132 11.79 -22.82 -14.44
N LYS A 133 11.57 -21.58 -14.06
CA LYS A 133 11.85 -20.38 -14.83
C LYS A 133 12.40 -19.28 -13.93
N TYR A 134 13.00 -18.26 -14.54
CA TYR A 134 13.43 -17.07 -13.81
C TYR A 134 12.24 -16.42 -13.07
N THR A 135 12.45 -16.13 -11.81
CA THR A 135 11.45 -15.53 -10.93
C THR A 135 12.00 -14.23 -10.34
N GLU A 136 11.37 -13.12 -10.63
CA GLU A 136 11.72 -11.84 -10.02
C GLU A 136 10.84 -11.57 -8.81
N VAL A 137 11.45 -11.42 -7.63
CA VAL A 137 10.74 -11.09 -6.41
C VAL A 137 10.31 -9.63 -6.44
N ILE A 138 9.02 -9.38 -6.23
CA ILE A 138 8.44 -8.03 -6.28
C ILE A 138 7.87 -7.57 -4.95
N ASN A 139 7.45 -8.49 -4.07
CA ASN A 139 6.93 -8.13 -2.74
C ASN A 139 7.27 -9.20 -1.71
N LEU A 140 7.38 -8.74 -0.45
CA LEU A 140 7.56 -9.55 0.74
C LEU A 140 6.42 -9.20 1.72
N THR A 141 5.68 -10.21 2.18
CA THR A 141 4.54 -10.00 3.09
C THR A 141 4.63 -10.99 4.25
N PRO A 142 4.74 -10.53 5.50
CA PRO A 142 4.63 -11.42 6.65
C PRO A 142 3.29 -12.15 6.66
N PHE A 143 3.33 -13.45 6.89
CA PHE A 143 2.14 -14.29 6.93
C PHE A 143 2.30 -15.36 8.00
N GLU A 144 1.54 -15.25 9.07
CA GLU A 144 1.66 -16.16 10.24
C GLU A 144 3.12 -16.27 10.72
N ASN A 145 3.68 -17.45 10.64
CA ASN A 145 5.07 -17.74 11.02
C ASN A 145 6.07 -17.68 9.84
N ASN A 146 5.59 -17.37 8.64
CA ASN A 146 6.35 -17.42 7.40
C ASN A 146 6.43 -16.06 6.73
N LEU A 147 7.32 -15.94 5.76
CA LEU A 147 7.39 -14.79 4.87
C LEU A 147 6.87 -15.21 3.49
N PHE A 148 5.74 -14.66 3.10
CA PHE A 148 5.18 -14.84 1.76
C PHE A 148 5.94 -13.97 0.76
N VAL A 149 6.40 -14.59 -0.33
CA VAL A 149 7.22 -13.96 -1.36
C VAL A 149 6.43 -13.94 -2.66
N ASN A 150 6.09 -12.74 -3.09
CA ASN A 150 5.40 -12.53 -4.36
C ASN A 150 6.39 -12.27 -5.47
N THR A 151 6.18 -12.91 -6.64
CA THR A 151 7.05 -12.73 -7.80
C THR A 151 6.30 -12.11 -8.98
N GLY A 152 7.03 -11.51 -9.88
CA GLY A 152 6.49 -11.00 -11.16
C GLY A 152 6.19 -12.11 -12.19
N SER A 153 6.35 -13.36 -11.80
CA SER A 153 5.99 -14.56 -12.57
C SER A 153 4.82 -15.28 -11.91
N ASP A 154 4.39 -16.40 -12.49
CA ASP A 154 3.21 -17.16 -12.03
C ASP A 154 3.54 -18.11 -10.88
N VAL A 155 4.41 -17.74 -9.95
CA VAL A 155 4.76 -18.54 -8.79
C VAL A 155 4.97 -17.65 -7.56
N GLN A 156 4.40 -18.06 -6.44
CA GLN A 156 4.65 -17.46 -5.14
C GLN A 156 5.43 -18.46 -4.29
N PHE A 157 6.29 -17.95 -3.42
CA PHE A 157 7.05 -18.76 -2.48
C PHE A 157 6.70 -18.40 -1.04
N THR A 158 7.02 -19.34 -0.17
CA THR A 158 7.01 -19.12 1.27
C THR A 158 8.41 -19.39 1.82
N ILE A 159 8.93 -18.47 2.60
CA ILE A 159 10.13 -18.68 3.39
C ILE A 159 9.69 -19.06 4.79
N SER A 160 10.04 -20.26 5.20
CA SER A 160 9.73 -20.83 6.52
C SER A 160 10.99 -21.24 7.26
N GLY A 161 10.85 -21.67 8.49
CA GLY A 161 11.94 -22.23 9.30
C GLY A 161 11.47 -23.39 10.17
N SER A 162 12.39 -24.11 10.75
CA SER A 162 12.06 -25.20 11.68
C SER A 162 11.61 -24.62 13.02
N ASP A 163 10.58 -25.23 13.63
CA ASP A 163 10.03 -24.83 14.95
C ASP A 163 9.72 -23.31 15.05
N ASN A 164 9.28 -22.74 13.96
CA ASN A 164 8.99 -21.29 13.81
C ASN A 164 10.24 -20.37 13.94
N LEU A 165 11.44 -20.91 13.91
CA LEU A 165 12.68 -20.13 13.87
C LEU A 165 13.20 -20.07 12.44
N ILE A 166 13.29 -18.87 11.89
CA ILE A 166 13.95 -18.62 10.60
C ILE A 166 15.36 -18.11 10.87
N SER A 167 16.34 -18.94 10.57
CA SER A 167 17.76 -18.69 10.77
C SER A 167 18.56 -19.08 9.52
N PRO A 168 19.84 -18.77 9.42
CA PRO A 168 20.69 -19.22 8.32
C PRO A 168 20.69 -20.75 8.12
N PHE A 169 20.43 -21.53 9.19
CA PHE A 169 20.42 -22.99 9.14
C PHE A 169 19.05 -23.58 8.84
N THR A 170 17.96 -22.85 9.14
CA THR A 170 16.60 -23.39 9.08
C THR A 170 15.75 -22.77 7.99
N ALA A 171 16.23 -21.70 7.35
CA ALA A 171 15.48 -21.00 6.30
C ALA A 171 15.27 -21.91 5.08
N GLU A 172 14.01 -22.22 4.80
CA GLU A 172 13.60 -23.02 3.66
C GLU A 172 12.70 -22.20 2.72
N VAL A 173 12.96 -22.30 1.42
CA VAL A 173 12.16 -21.65 0.37
C VAL A 173 11.35 -22.71 -0.36
N SER A 174 10.04 -22.61 -0.28
CA SER A 174 9.13 -23.54 -0.95
C SER A 174 8.15 -22.81 -1.86
N PRO A 175 7.88 -23.31 -3.08
CA PRO A 175 6.76 -22.84 -3.88
C PRO A 175 5.45 -23.09 -3.13
N SER A 176 4.55 -22.11 -3.12
CA SER A 176 3.32 -22.19 -2.32
C SER A 176 2.03 -21.98 -3.12
N SER A 177 2.08 -21.25 -4.23
CA SER A 177 0.96 -21.12 -5.16
C SER A 177 1.44 -20.71 -6.55
N PHE A 178 0.57 -20.87 -7.55
CA PHE A 178 0.92 -20.71 -8.96
C PHE A 178 -0.09 -19.81 -9.68
N TYR A 179 -0.08 -18.53 -9.34
CA TYR A 179 -0.94 -17.52 -9.94
C TYR A 179 -0.11 -16.32 -10.42
N SER A 180 -0.54 -15.69 -11.49
CA SER A 180 0.02 -14.39 -11.88
C SER A 180 -0.24 -13.35 -10.83
N THR A 181 0.61 -12.33 -10.76
CA THR A 181 0.49 -11.24 -9.78
C THR A 181 0.71 -9.90 -10.42
N ALA A 182 -0.14 -8.94 -10.10
CA ALA A 182 0.01 -7.56 -10.52
C ALA A 182 1.24 -6.91 -9.86
N PRO A 183 2.25 -6.45 -10.63
CA PRO A 183 3.57 -6.10 -10.07
C PRO A 183 3.60 -4.80 -9.28
N LEU A 184 2.61 -3.92 -9.45
CA LEU A 184 2.63 -2.56 -8.90
C LEU A 184 1.79 -2.40 -7.63
N ILE A 185 1.11 -3.44 -7.19
CA ILE A 185 0.29 -3.43 -5.99
C ILE A 185 0.79 -4.48 -5.01
N LYS A 186 0.96 -4.09 -3.76
CA LYS A 186 1.39 -5.01 -2.72
C LYS A 186 0.26 -5.94 -2.31
N PRO A 187 0.55 -7.21 -1.99
CA PRO A 187 -0.39 -8.06 -1.30
C PRO A 187 -0.83 -7.44 0.03
N ILE A 188 -2.07 -7.68 0.40
CA ILE A 188 -2.70 -7.11 1.59
C ILE A 188 -2.96 -8.20 2.60
N LEU A 189 -2.51 -7.99 3.83
CA LEU A 189 -2.86 -8.85 4.96
C LEU A 189 -4.15 -8.31 5.62
N LEU A 190 -5.19 -9.14 5.66
CA LEU A 190 -6.43 -8.88 6.38
C LEU A 190 -6.79 -10.11 7.23
N GLY A 191 -6.78 -9.95 8.54
CA GLY A 191 -6.89 -11.07 9.47
C GLY A 191 -5.75 -12.09 9.29
N SER A 192 -6.09 -13.35 9.08
CA SER A 192 -5.16 -14.44 8.80
C SER A 192 -5.05 -14.79 7.31
N GLN A 193 -5.33 -13.86 6.43
CA GLN A 193 -5.38 -14.09 4.98
C GLN A 193 -4.60 -13.02 4.23
N ILE A 194 -3.92 -13.43 3.15
CA ILE A 194 -3.27 -12.50 2.21
C ILE A 194 -4.15 -12.39 0.97
N TYR A 195 -4.40 -11.15 0.56
CA TYR A 195 -5.08 -10.85 -0.69
C TYR A 195 -4.07 -10.30 -1.70
N PHE A 196 -4.06 -10.86 -2.90
CA PHE A 196 -3.21 -10.38 -3.99
C PHE A 196 -3.98 -10.33 -5.31
N PHE A 197 -3.49 -9.53 -6.24
CA PHE A 197 -4.20 -9.18 -7.47
C PHE A 197 -3.49 -9.75 -8.69
N ASP A 198 -4.29 -10.15 -9.67
CA ASP A 198 -3.85 -10.47 -11.02
C ASP A 198 -4.85 -9.92 -12.03
N SER A 199 -4.44 -8.90 -12.82
CA SER A 199 -5.34 -8.27 -13.80
C SER A 199 -6.74 -8.03 -13.20
N LYS A 200 -7.81 -8.57 -13.78
CA LYS A 200 -9.20 -8.44 -13.31
C LYS A 200 -9.58 -9.37 -12.13
N ARG A 201 -8.60 -9.96 -11.44
CA ARG A 201 -8.86 -10.99 -10.44
C ARG A 201 -8.27 -10.62 -9.08
N LEU A 202 -8.98 -11.01 -8.04
CA LEU A 202 -8.53 -10.95 -6.65
C LEU A 202 -8.47 -12.37 -6.09
N TYR A 203 -7.31 -12.71 -5.55
CA TYR A 203 -7.07 -13.99 -4.90
C TYR A 203 -6.91 -13.81 -3.41
N VAL A 204 -7.38 -14.79 -2.64
CA VAL A 204 -7.10 -14.94 -1.22
C VAL A 204 -6.16 -16.13 -1.02
N TYR A 205 -5.08 -15.91 -0.28
CA TYR A 205 -4.13 -16.93 0.14
C TYR A 205 -4.28 -17.15 1.64
N PHE A 206 -4.39 -18.38 2.05
CA PHE A 206 -4.63 -18.78 3.43
C PHE A 206 -4.04 -20.15 3.72
N ASN A 207 -3.87 -20.47 5.01
CA ASN A 207 -3.53 -21.80 5.45
C ASN A 207 -4.80 -22.62 5.61
N ASP A 208 -4.95 -23.68 4.81
CA ASP A 208 -6.04 -24.63 4.95
C ASP A 208 -5.69 -25.64 6.06
N LYS A 209 -6.30 -25.44 7.22
CA LYS A 209 -6.06 -26.26 8.40
C LYS A 209 -6.51 -27.72 8.24
N THR A 210 -7.42 -27.99 7.30
CA THR A 210 -7.92 -29.35 7.04
C THR A 210 -6.86 -30.24 6.41
N VAL A 211 -6.07 -29.66 5.53
CA VAL A 211 -4.98 -30.38 4.82
C VAL A 211 -3.59 -29.92 5.27
N SER A 212 -3.52 -28.96 6.19
CA SER A 212 -2.27 -28.35 6.68
C SER A 212 -1.39 -27.80 5.53
N MET A 213 -2.01 -27.27 4.50
CA MET A 213 -1.35 -26.71 3.33
C MET A 213 -1.84 -25.29 3.04
N ASN A 214 -0.94 -24.49 2.51
CA ASN A 214 -1.31 -23.17 1.99
C ASN A 214 -2.05 -23.32 0.65
N ASN A 215 -3.10 -22.56 0.49
CA ASN A 215 -3.93 -22.59 -0.72
C ASN A 215 -4.29 -21.15 -1.15
N ALA A 216 -4.58 -20.98 -2.42
CA ALA A 216 -5.09 -19.72 -2.94
C ALA A 216 -6.36 -19.95 -3.75
N VAL A 217 -7.35 -19.07 -3.58
CA VAL A 217 -8.64 -19.15 -4.23
C VAL A 217 -9.02 -17.79 -4.81
N GLU A 218 -9.59 -17.78 -6.00
CA GLU A 218 -10.13 -16.57 -6.61
C GLU A 218 -11.44 -16.17 -5.93
N VAL A 219 -11.49 -15.00 -5.32
CA VAL A 219 -12.70 -14.47 -4.67
C VAL A 219 -13.54 -13.60 -5.61
N SER A 220 -12.99 -13.19 -6.73
CA SER A 220 -13.67 -12.36 -7.74
C SER A 220 -14.40 -13.16 -8.83
N TYR A 221 -14.37 -14.48 -8.78
CA TYR A 221 -14.92 -15.36 -9.82
C TYR A 221 -16.36 -15.04 -10.21
N HIS A 222 -17.18 -14.59 -9.26
CA HIS A 222 -18.59 -14.26 -9.48
C HIS A 222 -18.82 -12.87 -10.13
N CYS A 223 -17.77 -12.06 -10.29
CA CYS A 223 -17.85 -10.73 -10.89
C CYS A 223 -16.66 -10.43 -11.82
N PRO A 224 -16.44 -11.23 -12.89
CA PRO A 224 -15.20 -11.26 -13.66
C PRO A 224 -14.87 -9.94 -14.38
N ASP A 225 -15.87 -9.12 -14.69
CA ASP A 225 -15.68 -7.85 -15.41
C ASP A 225 -15.79 -6.61 -14.51
N PHE A 226 -15.92 -6.80 -13.20
CA PHE A 226 -16.06 -5.69 -12.27
C PHE A 226 -14.74 -5.03 -11.94
N LEU A 227 -13.67 -5.83 -11.80
CA LEU A 227 -12.36 -5.36 -11.38
C LEU A 227 -11.54 -4.74 -12.51
N PRO A 228 -10.68 -3.76 -12.23
CA PRO A 228 -9.81 -3.14 -13.24
C PRO A 228 -8.66 -4.08 -13.64
N GLU A 229 -8.08 -3.82 -14.80
CA GLU A 229 -6.91 -4.58 -15.30
C GLU A 229 -5.60 -4.17 -14.63
N LYS A 230 -5.51 -2.94 -14.17
CA LYS A 230 -4.27 -2.38 -13.62
C LYS A 230 -4.54 -1.63 -12.32
N TYR A 231 -3.67 -1.88 -11.37
CA TYR A 231 -3.75 -1.33 -10.01
C TYR A 231 -2.54 -0.44 -9.74
N SER A 232 -2.63 0.47 -8.77
CA SER A 232 -1.49 1.29 -8.36
C SER A 232 -1.31 1.40 -6.84
N THR A 233 -2.37 1.39 -6.06
CA THR A 233 -2.28 1.48 -4.61
C THR A 233 -3.43 0.73 -3.96
N SER A 234 -3.18 0.22 -2.76
CA SER A 234 -4.17 -0.48 -1.95
C SER A 234 -4.00 -0.14 -0.48
N THR A 235 -5.07 -0.28 0.28
CA THR A 235 -5.06 -0.18 1.73
C THR A 235 -6.12 -1.11 2.33
N VAL A 236 -6.08 -1.31 3.64
CA VAL A 236 -7.02 -2.15 4.37
C VAL A 236 -7.60 -1.37 5.55
N VAL A 237 -8.88 -1.55 5.80
CA VAL A 237 -9.55 -1.05 7.02
C VAL A 237 -9.95 -2.29 7.85
N PRO A 238 -9.09 -2.73 8.79
CA PRO A 238 -9.29 -3.99 9.49
C PRO A 238 -10.57 -4.04 10.33
N SER A 239 -10.97 -2.91 10.93
CA SER A 239 -12.19 -2.80 11.73
C SER A 239 -13.49 -3.04 10.96
N PHE A 240 -13.43 -2.97 9.64
CA PHE A 240 -14.58 -3.20 8.74
C PHE A 240 -14.35 -4.34 7.76
N ASP A 241 -13.29 -5.14 7.96
CA ASP A 241 -12.92 -6.25 7.08
C ASP A 241 -12.94 -5.86 5.59
N THR A 242 -12.44 -4.65 5.29
CA THR A 242 -12.54 -4.05 3.96
C THR A 242 -11.18 -3.74 3.38
N ILE A 243 -10.98 -4.15 2.14
CA ILE A 243 -9.81 -3.84 1.32
C ILE A 243 -10.22 -2.78 0.30
N LEU A 244 -9.38 -1.76 0.11
CA LEU A 244 -9.54 -0.77 -0.94
C LEU A 244 -8.36 -0.80 -1.88
N PHE A 245 -8.64 -0.61 -3.15
CA PHE A 245 -7.62 -0.55 -4.21
C PHE A 245 -8.11 0.32 -5.37
N ASN A 246 -7.21 1.04 -6.00
CA ASN A 246 -7.61 1.94 -7.07
C ASN A 246 -7.27 1.41 -8.47
N ASN A 247 -8.00 1.92 -9.45
CA ASN A 247 -7.76 1.68 -10.86
C ASN A 247 -6.65 2.61 -11.37
N ARG A 248 -5.54 2.04 -11.85
CA ARG A 248 -4.43 2.83 -12.40
C ARG A 248 -4.78 3.56 -13.70
N GLN A 249 -5.70 3.00 -14.49
CA GLN A 249 -6.13 3.57 -15.77
C GLN A 249 -7.18 4.67 -15.57
N ASN A 250 -8.05 4.53 -14.57
CA ASN A 250 -9.00 5.54 -14.14
C ASN A 250 -8.84 5.80 -12.64
N LYS A 251 -7.98 6.73 -12.30
CA LYS A 251 -7.61 7.01 -10.90
C LYS A 251 -8.76 7.56 -10.05
N LYS A 252 -9.88 7.92 -10.67
CA LYS A 252 -11.09 8.33 -9.95
C LYS A 252 -11.85 7.15 -9.35
N GLU A 253 -11.59 5.94 -9.79
CA GLU A 253 -12.26 4.74 -9.29
C GLU A 253 -11.45 4.07 -8.19
N VAL A 254 -12.07 3.92 -7.03
CA VAL A 254 -11.56 3.14 -5.90
C VAL A 254 -12.50 1.98 -5.68
N PHE A 255 -11.99 0.78 -5.87
CA PHE A 255 -12.70 -0.47 -5.66
C PHE A 255 -12.54 -0.93 -4.23
N CYS A 256 -13.56 -1.59 -3.72
CA CYS A 256 -13.61 -2.12 -2.38
C CYS A 256 -14.05 -3.57 -2.40
N TYR A 257 -13.44 -4.35 -1.54
CA TYR A 257 -13.87 -5.71 -1.24
C TYR A 257 -14.04 -5.84 0.27
N THR A 258 -15.22 -6.25 0.71
CA THR A 258 -15.50 -6.53 2.11
C THR A 258 -15.78 -8.01 2.30
N ASN A 259 -15.25 -8.60 3.36
CA ASN A 259 -15.41 -10.01 3.67
C ASN A 259 -15.66 -10.19 5.16
N ARG A 260 -16.90 -10.50 5.53
CA ARG A 260 -17.30 -10.69 6.93
C ARG A 260 -17.39 -12.16 7.28
N TYR A 261 -16.78 -12.50 8.40
CA TYR A 261 -16.78 -13.83 8.98
C TYR A 261 -17.64 -13.92 10.23
N SER A 262 -18.25 -15.10 10.48
CA SER A 262 -18.74 -15.55 11.78
C SER A 262 -18.03 -16.84 12.13
N GLY A 263 -17.07 -16.78 13.03
CA GLY A 263 -16.16 -17.86 13.26
C GLY A 263 -15.31 -18.16 12.00
N GLU A 264 -15.38 -19.39 11.50
CA GLU A 264 -14.65 -19.80 10.28
C GLU A 264 -15.47 -19.65 8.99
N GLN A 265 -16.74 -19.28 9.08
CA GLN A 265 -17.63 -19.16 7.91
C GLN A 265 -17.70 -17.73 7.39
N VAL A 266 -17.56 -17.56 6.09
CA VAL A 266 -17.87 -16.30 5.40
C VAL A 266 -19.38 -16.08 5.44
N ILE A 267 -19.82 -15.04 6.16
CA ILE A 267 -21.24 -14.66 6.21
C ILE A 267 -21.60 -13.84 4.98
N GLN A 268 -20.73 -12.91 4.61
CA GLN A 268 -21.01 -11.96 3.55
C GLN A 268 -19.70 -11.55 2.89
N ASN A 269 -19.68 -11.52 1.57
CA ASN A 269 -18.65 -10.85 0.79
C ASN A 269 -19.35 -9.95 -0.25
N ALA A 270 -18.72 -8.82 -0.55
CA ALA A 270 -19.24 -7.89 -1.53
C ALA A 270 -18.12 -7.08 -2.18
N PHE A 271 -18.27 -6.86 -3.48
CA PHE A 271 -17.48 -5.87 -4.20
C PHE A 271 -18.33 -4.62 -4.43
N PHE A 272 -17.72 -3.47 -4.22
CA PHE A 272 -18.32 -2.18 -4.56
C PHE A 272 -17.24 -1.20 -4.99
N LYS A 273 -17.62 -0.06 -5.53
CA LYS A 273 -16.66 0.98 -5.90
C LYS A 273 -17.19 2.38 -5.61
N TYR A 274 -16.25 3.24 -5.23
CA TYR A 274 -16.44 4.68 -5.20
C TYR A 274 -15.91 5.29 -6.49
N VAL A 275 -16.62 6.31 -6.99
CA VAL A 275 -16.16 7.12 -8.12
C VAL A 275 -16.05 8.55 -7.61
N TYR A 276 -14.82 9.01 -7.45
CA TYR A 276 -14.52 10.37 -6.97
C TYR A 276 -14.47 11.35 -8.15
N ASP A 277 -14.64 12.61 -7.86
CA ASP A 277 -14.50 13.70 -8.84
C ASP A 277 -13.02 14.00 -9.18
N ARG A 278 -12.09 13.57 -8.31
CA ARG A 278 -10.65 13.81 -8.41
C ARG A 278 -9.85 12.53 -8.54
N ASP A 279 -8.65 12.66 -9.12
CA ASP A 279 -7.73 11.54 -9.21
C ASP A 279 -7.17 11.18 -7.82
N VAL A 280 -7.33 9.95 -7.40
CA VAL A 280 -6.71 9.38 -6.20
C VAL A 280 -5.31 8.90 -6.54
N VAL A 281 -4.30 9.55 -5.97
CA VAL A 281 -2.88 9.25 -6.21
C VAL A 281 -2.34 8.25 -5.21
N ALA A 282 -2.74 8.38 -3.96
CA ALA A 282 -2.36 7.47 -2.88
C ALA A 282 -3.49 7.37 -1.86
N MET A 283 -3.53 6.24 -1.16
CA MET A 283 -4.45 6.03 -0.04
C MET A 283 -3.77 5.21 1.05
N ASN A 284 -4.16 5.49 2.28
CA ASN A 284 -3.77 4.72 3.44
C ASN A 284 -4.86 4.78 4.50
N SER A 285 -4.92 3.78 5.35
CA SER A 285 -5.86 3.73 6.47
C SER A 285 -5.15 3.95 7.80
N TYR A 286 -5.83 4.61 8.70
CA TYR A 286 -5.40 4.76 10.09
C TYR A 286 -6.63 4.93 10.98
N ASP A 287 -6.71 4.16 12.05
CA ASP A 287 -7.78 4.24 13.05
C ASP A 287 -9.19 4.29 12.42
N SER A 288 -9.53 3.26 11.62
CA SER A 288 -10.83 3.15 10.93
C SER A 288 -11.16 4.26 9.93
N ASN A 289 -10.21 5.13 9.63
CA ASN A 289 -10.35 6.17 8.63
C ASN A 289 -9.45 5.88 7.42
N ILE A 290 -9.88 6.34 6.26
CA ILE A 290 -9.07 6.30 5.06
C ILE A 290 -8.64 7.72 4.74
N TYR A 291 -7.36 7.87 4.47
CA TYR A 291 -6.77 9.13 4.02
C TYR A 291 -6.40 8.99 2.54
N PHE A 292 -6.88 9.91 1.73
CA PHE A 292 -6.59 9.98 0.31
C PHE A 292 -5.72 11.18 0.02
N ILE A 293 -4.75 11.00 -0.86
CA ILE A 293 -4.12 12.10 -1.57
C ILE A 293 -4.78 12.17 -2.94
N THR A 294 -5.55 13.22 -3.16
CA THR A 294 -6.22 13.49 -4.44
C THR A 294 -5.58 14.68 -5.14
N THR A 295 -5.71 14.74 -6.46
CA THR A 295 -5.15 15.82 -7.26
C THR A 295 -6.20 16.50 -8.09
N THR A 296 -6.06 17.82 -8.19
CA THR A 296 -6.77 18.67 -9.13
C THR A 296 -5.73 19.46 -9.92
N SER A 297 -5.90 19.54 -11.22
CA SER A 297 -5.02 20.35 -12.07
C SER A 297 -5.83 21.51 -12.65
N ASP A 298 -5.29 22.72 -12.53
CA ASP A 298 -5.70 23.85 -13.33
C ASP A 298 -4.64 24.14 -14.41
N GLU A 299 -4.87 25.15 -15.27
CA GLU A 299 -3.99 25.46 -16.42
C GLU A 299 -2.52 25.71 -16.04
N SER A 300 -2.22 26.02 -14.78
CA SER A 300 -0.90 26.48 -14.33
C SER A 300 -0.25 25.60 -13.27
N ARG A 301 -1.01 24.76 -12.56
CA ARG A 301 -0.49 23.99 -11.41
C ARG A 301 -1.31 22.74 -11.11
N THR A 302 -0.67 21.79 -10.44
CA THR A 302 -1.33 20.63 -9.81
C THR A 302 -1.45 20.88 -8.31
N ILE A 303 -2.65 20.75 -7.78
CA ILE A 303 -2.94 20.91 -6.36
C ILE A 303 -3.20 19.54 -5.77
N HIS A 304 -2.51 19.23 -4.67
CA HIS A 304 -2.73 18.02 -3.91
C HIS A 304 -3.62 18.32 -2.70
N HIS A 305 -4.64 17.48 -2.53
CA HIS A 305 -5.54 17.56 -1.39
C HIS A 305 -5.39 16.31 -0.52
N ILE A 306 -5.36 16.50 0.79
CA ILE A 306 -5.48 15.40 1.74
C ILE A 306 -6.95 15.36 2.16
N GLN A 307 -7.60 14.25 1.85
CA GLN A 307 -9.00 14.00 2.19
C GLN A 307 -9.10 12.85 3.16
N LYS A 308 -10.04 12.91 4.07
CA LYS A 308 -10.33 11.87 5.06
C LYS A 308 -11.73 11.35 4.82
N GLN A 309 -11.85 10.04 4.66
CA GLN A 309 -13.13 9.34 4.69
C GLN A 309 -13.23 8.56 6.00
N VAL A 310 -14.28 8.83 6.76
CA VAL A 310 -14.55 8.14 8.02
C VAL A 310 -15.32 6.87 7.72
N PHE A 311 -14.76 5.72 8.12
CA PHE A 311 -15.45 4.45 8.15
C PHE A 311 -15.99 4.25 9.56
N GLN A 312 -17.28 4.53 9.76
CA GLN A 312 -17.95 4.30 11.04
C GLN A 312 -19.38 3.84 10.81
N GLU A 313 -19.98 3.30 11.85
CA GLU A 313 -21.40 3.05 11.85
C GLU A 313 -22.16 4.36 11.64
N LYS A 314 -23.28 4.24 10.96
CA LYS A 314 -24.06 5.34 10.43
C LYS A 314 -24.49 6.34 11.51
N ASP A 315 -23.97 7.55 11.43
CA ASP A 315 -24.53 8.72 12.10
C ASP A 315 -25.41 9.50 11.12
N PHE A 316 -26.72 9.39 11.29
CA PHE A 316 -27.70 10.08 10.42
C PHE A 316 -27.80 11.58 10.70
N SER A 317 -27.15 12.07 11.75
CA SER A 317 -27.13 13.49 12.08
C SER A 317 -26.21 14.29 11.15
N VAL A 318 -25.26 13.62 10.48
CA VAL A 318 -24.33 14.22 9.53
C VAL A 318 -24.78 13.95 8.10
N PRO A 319 -24.92 14.98 7.26
CA PRO A 319 -25.25 14.77 5.86
C PRO A 319 -24.15 14.00 5.13
N LEU A 320 -24.56 12.99 4.36
CA LEU A 320 -23.65 12.20 3.54
C LEU A 320 -23.39 12.95 2.22
N LEU A 321 -22.27 13.66 2.15
CA LEU A 321 -21.83 14.43 0.98
C LEU A 321 -20.40 14.03 0.60
N ASP A 322 -20.13 13.97 -0.69
CA ASP A 322 -18.76 13.90 -1.20
C ASP A 322 -18.07 15.27 -1.07
N ASN A 323 -16.75 15.25 -0.88
CA ASN A 323 -15.94 16.47 -0.71
C ASN A 323 -16.50 17.42 0.37
N SER A 324 -17.09 16.85 1.41
CA SER A 324 -17.71 17.67 2.45
C SER A 324 -16.65 18.35 3.32
N PHE A 325 -16.96 19.56 3.71
CA PHE A 325 -16.23 20.30 4.74
C PHE A 325 -17.19 21.12 5.59
N THR A 326 -16.81 21.35 6.84
CA THR A 326 -17.69 21.89 7.84
C THR A 326 -17.12 23.15 8.53
N LYS A 327 -15.82 23.39 8.38
CA LYS A 327 -15.16 24.50 9.06
C LYS A 327 -15.31 25.78 8.24
N PHE A 328 -16.18 26.67 8.69
CA PHE A 328 -16.30 28.04 8.15
C PHE A 328 -15.67 29.05 9.11
N SER A 329 -15.10 30.13 8.54
CA SER A 329 -14.45 31.21 9.30
C SER A 329 -15.38 32.36 9.61
N SER A 330 -16.40 32.55 8.79
CA SER A 330 -17.40 33.61 9.02
C SER A 330 -18.75 33.29 8.36
N ALA A 331 -19.83 33.75 8.97
CA ALA A 331 -21.16 33.83 8.37
C ALA A 331 -21.67 35.27 8.48
N VAL A 332 -21.98 35.90 7.36
CA VAL A 332 -22.40 37.27 7.29
C VAL A 332 -23.75 37.36 6.59
N TYR A 333 -24.74 37.90 7.31
CA TYR A 333 -26.07 38.14 6.76
C TYR A 333 -26.17 39.55 6.13
N SER A 334 -26.68 39.60 4.91
CA SER A 334 -27.02 40.83 4.18
C SER A 334 -28.55 41.07 4.22
N PRO A 335 -29.04 42.05 4.99
CA PRO A 335 -30.47 42.34 4.99
C PRO A 335 -31.00 42.91 3.65
N ALA A 336 -30.12 43.49 2.81
CA ALA A 336 -30.51 44.05 1.54
C ALA A 336 -30.92 42.97 0.53
N ASP A 337 -30.26 41.83 0.57
CA ASP A 337 -30.48 40.73 -0.37
C ASP A 337 -31.18 39.53 0.33
N ASP A 338 -31.50 39.66 1.61
CA ASP A 338 -31.99 38.58 2.48
C ASP A 338 -31.18 37.29 2.28
N SER A 339 -29.86 37.42 2.38
CA SER A 339 -28.95 36.28 2.11
C SER A 339 -27.83 36.19 3.14
N THR A 340 -27.35 34.98 3.39
CA THR A 340 -26.18 34.74 4.25
C THR A 340 -25.03 34.18 3.43
N GLN A 341 -23.86 34.81 3.58
CA GLN A 341 -22.62 34.38 2.98
C GLN A 341 -21.75 33.67 4.04
N PHE A 342 -21.42 32.42 3.77
CA PHE A 342 -20.45 31.64 4.54
C PHE A 342 -19.08 31.69 3.88
N THR A 343 -18.02 31.91 4.64
CA THR A 343 -16.63 31.87 4.19
C THR A 343 -15.93 30.66 4.78
N PHE A 344 -15.32 29.86 3.91
CA PHE A 344 -14.57 28.66 4.27
C PHE A 344 -13.10 28.87 3.95
N ASP A 345 -12.21 28.54 4.89
CA ASP A 345 -10.78 28.63 4.68
C ASP A 345 -10.27 27.52 3.76
N GLY A 346 -9.50 27.88 2.74
CA GLY A 346 -8.89 26.95 1.81
C GLY A 346 -9.42 27.05 0.37
N TYR A 347 -8.72 26.35 -0.53
CA TYR A 347 -9.10 26.24 -1.94
C TYR A 347 -10.01 25.02 -2.14
N TYR A 348 -11.22 25.26 -2.60
CA TYR A 348 -12.20 24.20 -2.85
C TYR A 348 -12.59 24.17 -4.33
N ASN A 349 -12.88 22.96 -4.83
CA ASN A 349 -13.28 22.78 -6.22
C ASN A 349 -14.70 23.33 -6.45
N PRO A 350 -14.98 23.98 -7.58
CA PRO A 350 -16.30 24.55 -7.93
C PRO A 350 -17.44 23.52 -8.12
N THR A 351 -17.20 22.24 -7.92
CA THR A 351 -18.24 21.18 -8.01
C THR A 351 -19.17 21.09 -6.81
N ILE A 352 -19.06 21.97 -5.82
CA ILE A 352 -19.98 22.01 -4.68
C ILE A 352 -21.38 22.40 -5.15
N ASP A 353 -22.36 21.59 -4.88
CA ASP A 353 -23.75 21.76 -5.29
C ASP A 353 -24.77 21.80 -4.14
N THR A 354 -24.30 21.56 -2.91
CA THR A 354 -25.17 21.40 -1.75
C THR A 354 -24.56 22.03 -0.51
N ILE A 355 -25.42 22.74 0.22
CA ILE A 355 -25.14 23.21 1.58
C ILE A 355 -26.25 22.74 2.52
N VAL A 356 -25.87 22.29 3.70
CA VAL A 356 -26.79 21.92 4.79
C VAL A 356 -26.45 22.78 6.01
N VAL A 357 -27.43 23.54 6.47
CA VAL A 357 -27.30 24.46 7.60
C VAL A 357 -28.25 23.99 8.69
N ASP A 358 -27.72 23.66 9.87
CA ASP A 358 -28.46 23.16 11.04
C ASP A 358 -29.46 22.01 10.68
N GLY A 359 -29.06 21.14 9.74
CA GLY A 359 -29.86 20.00 9.28
C GLY A 359 -30.79 20.30 8.09
N GLU A 360 -30.91 21.54 7.65
CA GLU A 360 -31.70 21.94 6.50
C GLU A 360 -30.85 22.06 5.24
N SER A 361 -31.27 21.39 4.15
CA SER A 361 -30.60 21.50 2.84
C SER A 361 -31.08 22.74 2.11
N LEU A 362 -30.17 23.66 1.86
CA LEU A 362 -30.47 24.94 1.21
C LEU A 362 -29.95 24.96 -0.25
N ALA A 363 -30.58 25.79 -1.07
CA ALA A 363 -30.10 26.06 -2.43
C ALA A 363 -28.94 27.08 -2.38
N ILE A 364 -27.86 26.78 -3.08
CA ILE A 364 -26.74 27.68 -3.25
C ILE A 364 -27.11 28.74 -4.28
N GLN A 365 -27.08 30.02 -3.91
CA GLN A 365 -27.29 31.14 -4.83
C GLN A 365 -26.02 31.49 -5.59
N SER A 366 -24.89 31.50 -4.92
CA SER A 366 -23.60 31.75 -5.53
C SER A 366 -22.48 30.98 -4.79
N PHE A 367 -21.48 30.60 -5.56
CA PHE A 367 -20.26 29.99 -5.06
C PHE A 367 -19.05 30.71 -5.62
N GLY A 368 -18.20 31.22 -4.72
CA GLY A 368 -16.94 31.87 -5.05
C GLY A 368 -15.74 31.05 -4.63
N THR A 369 -14.79 30.83 -5.53
CA THR A 369 -13.53 30.12 -5.23
C THR A 369 -12.37 31.08 -5.16
N GLY A 370 -11.58 30.97 -4.10
CA GLY A 370 -10.32 31.71 -3.92
C GLY A 370 -9.19 30.75 -3.52
N ILE A 371 -7.95 31.21 -3.62
CA ILE A 371 -6.76 30.42 -3.28
C ILE A 371 -6.71 30.13 -1.77
N THR A 372 -7.16 31.10 -0.96
CA THR A 372 -7.09 31.04 0.51
C THR A 372 -8.45 30.84 1.18
N ALA A 373 -9.52 31.15 0.49
CA ALA A 373 -10.88 31.02 1.01
C ALA A 373 -11.89 30.84 -0.13
N SER A 374 -12.99 30.14 0.17
CA SER A 374 -14.15 29.98 -0.69
C SER A 374 -15.38 30.50 0.00
N THR A 375 -16.35 31.03 -0.76
CA THR A 375 -17.59 31.60 -0.24
C THR A 375 -18.80 30.87 -0.80
N VAL A 376 -19.80 30.64 0.03
CA VAL A 376 -21.10 30.09 -0.36
C VAL A 376 -22.19 31.02 0.14
N THR A 377 -23.08 31.48 -0.75
CA THR A 377 -24.20 32.34 -0.40
C THR A 377 -25.53 31.58 -0.53
N VAL A 378 -26.37 31.73 0.47
CA VAL A 378 -27.70 31.12 0.52
C VAL A 378 -28.76 32.19 0.85
N GLN A 379 -30.01 31.91 0.44
CA GLN A 379 -31.15 32.79 0.80
C GLN A 379 -31.49 32.59 2.27
N GLY A 380 -31.79 33.70 2.93
CA GLY A 380 -32.27 33.72 4.34
C GLY A 380 -31.18 34.07 5.35
N LYS A 381 -31.60 34.19 6.61
CA LYS A 381 -30.76 34.60 7.73
C LYS A 381 -30.23 33.39 8.52
N TYR A 382 -28.95 33.08 8.37
CA TYR A 382 -28.25 31.96 9.00
C TYR A 382 -26.92 32.37 9.64
N ASP A 383 -26.76 33.63 10.00
CA ASP A 383 -25.53 34.18 10.59
C ASP A 383 -25.22 33.63 12.00
N THR A 384 -26.18 32.94 12.62
CA THR A 384 -26.05 32.26 13.93
C THR A 384 -26.05 30.75 13.84
N ALA A 385 -25.87 30.19 12.64
CA ALA A 385 -25.88 28.73 12.45
C ALA A 385 -24.79 28.02 13.28
N ASN A 386 -25.15 26.89 13.88
CA ASN A 386 -24.24 26.08 14.69
C ASN A 386 -23.48 25.02 13.86
N SER A 387 -24.12 24.51 12.82
CA SER A 387 -23.53 23.50 11.94
C SER A 387 -23.77 23.84 10.48
N VAL A 388 -22.69 23.85 9.71
CA VAL A 388 -22.74 24.10 8.27
C VAL A 388 -21.90 23.04 7.57
N TYR A 389 -22.52 22.31 6.64
CA TYR A 389 -21.88 21.31 5.81
C TYR A 389 -22.05 21.72 4.35
N VAL A 390 -20.96 21.76 3.60
CA VAL A 390 -20.99 21.95 2.16
C VAL A 390 -20.33 20.77 1.47
N GLY A 391 -20.79 20.43 0.28
CA GLY A 391 -20.24 19.30 -0.46
C GLY A 391 -21.00 19.02 -1.75
N THR A 392 -20.80 17.84 -2.29
CA THR A 392 -21.41 17.38 -3.55
C THR A 392 -22.32 16.20 -3.28
N LYS A 393 -23.51 16.19 -3.88
CA LYS A 393 -24.40 15.03 -3.87
C LYS A 393 -23.80 13.90 -4.72
N TYR A 394 -23.99 12.67 -4.28
CA TYR A 394 -23.61 11.49 -5.05
C TYR A 394 -24.80 10.56 -5.29
N THR A 395 -24.67 9.70 -6.28
CA THR A 395 -25.67 8.70 -6.63
C THR A 395 -25.19 7.30 -6.25
N THR A 396 -25.97 6.59 -5.45
CA THR A 396 -25.73 5.17 -5.17
C THR A 396 -26.44 4.30 -6.19
N LYS A 397 -25.68 3.38 -6.82
CA LYS A 397 -26.23 2.33 -7.69
C LYS A 397 -25.98 0.97 -7.02
N ILE A 398 -27.04 0.19 -6.87
CA ILE A 398 -26.98 -1.15 -6.30
C ILE A 398 -27.37 -2.14 -7.40
N GLN A 399 -26.45 -3.05 -7.72
CA GLN A 399 -26.74 -4.19 -8.58
C GLN A 399 -26.64 -5.45 -7.72
N LEU A 400 -27.77 -6.09 -7.51
CA LEU A 400 -27.83 -7.35 -6.79
C LEU A 400 -27.27 -8.47 -7.65
N SER A 401 -26.60 -9.45 -7.02
CA SER A 401 -26.23 -10.68 -7.70
C SER A 401 -27.47 -11.46 -8.12
N PRO A 402 -27.39 -12.26 -9.19
CA PRO A 402 -28.47 -13.16 -9.55
C PRO A 402 -28.87 -14.03 -8.36
N ILE A 403 -30.16 -14.21 -8.14
CA ILE A 403 -30.69 -15.08 -7.10
C ILE A 403 -30.66 -16.50 -7.63
N PHE A 404 -29.84 -17.36 -7.02
CA PHE A 404 -29.78 -18.77 -7.35
C PHE A 404 -30.57 -19.58 -6.32
N TYR A 405 -31.47 -20.41 -6.83
CA TYR A 405 -32.12 -21.41 -6.00
C TYR A 405 -31.15 -22.57 -5.77
N ARG A 406 -31.05 -23.04 -4.53
CA ARG A 406 -30.26 -24.21 -4.19
C ARG A 406 -31.17 -25.35 -3.74
N ASP A 407 -30.91 -26.54 -4.21
CA ASP A 407 -31.59 -27.75 -3.75
C ASP A 407 -31.11 -28.12 -2.31
N GLN A 408 -31.71 -29.17 -1.74
CA GLN A 408 -31.35 -29.67 -0.41
C GLN A 408 -29.89 -30.20 -0.35
N GLY A 409 -29.29 -30.49 -1.49
CA GLY A 409 -27.88 -30.88 -1.61
C GLY A 409 -26.93 -29.70 -1.80
N GLY A 410 -27.45 -28.45 -1.84
CA GLY A 410 -26.64 -27.25 -2.05
C GLY A 410 -26.29 -26.95 -3.51
N ASN A 411 -26.77 -27.76 -4.48
CA ASN A 411 -26.52 -27.54 -5.88
C ASN A 411 -27.36 -26.36 -6.40
N VAL A 412 -26.75 -25.55 -7.26
CA VAL A 412 -27.44 -24.45 -7.91
C VAL A 412 -28.40 -25.03 -8.98
N ILE A 413 -29.69 -24.72 -8.85
CA ILE A 413 -30.67 -25.05 -9.85
C ILE A 413 -30.86 -23.81 -10.72
N ASP A 414 -30.64 -23.95 -12.03
CA ASP A 414 -30.89 -22.92 -13.04
C ASP A 414 -32.39 -22.85 -13.25
N GLY A 415 -33.03 -21.89 -12.59
CA GLY A 415 -34.47 -21.71 -12.65
C GLY A 415 -34.87 -20.23 -12.78
N ILE A 416 -35.77 -19.92 -13.65
CA ILE A 416 -36.37 -18.59 -13.75
C ILE A 416 -37.31 -18.44 -12.55
N LEU A 417 -36.93 -17.64 -11.55
CA LEU A 417 -37.84 -17.12 -10.55
C LEU A 417 -38.69 -16.01 -11.19
N SER A 418 -39.96 -16.33 -11.53
CA SER A 418 -40.94 -15.27 -11.78
C SER A 418 -41.41 -14.75 -10.41
N LEU A 419 -41.08 -13.52 -10.10
CA LEU A 419 -41.65 -12.74 -9.02
C LEU A 419 -43.06 -12.25 -9.35
#